data_18959d0ad3a78226ddd1c274718b3476
#
_entry.id   18959d0ad3a78226ddd1c274718b3476
#
_cell.length_a   1.000
_cell.length_b   1.000
_cell.length_c   1.000
_cell.angle_alpha   90.00
_cell.angle_beta   90.00
_cell.angle_gamma   90.00
#
_symmetry.space_group_name_H-M   'P 1'
#
loop_
_entity.id
_entity.type
_entity.pdbx_description
1 polymer ?
#
loop_
_entity_poly.entity_id
_entity_poly.type
_entity_poly.pdbx_seq_one_letter_code
_entity_poly.pdbx_strand_id
1 'polypeptide(L)'
;MTTKATPLPLKRSDTSTVMVNPHQPVVILGGFLITDEAYQPLIDWLASTQGIDASVVHASRADWLLTSWAFGWKRLLKRVDQAVLAAKARSGSPRVTLIGHSSGGVMLRLYLAEAGLDGASLNGRQHCNRLISLGSPHQALRATPLRAMVDRLLPGCACASDVDYISVAGRLNLQSAAASAFARRSAAGNYERICGDGQAPGDGLVPVSSAWLKGSRLIELEDTAHGGFFGQPWYGSAERINQWWAMAQGATP
;
A
#
# COMPACT_ATOMS: atom_id res chain seq x y z
N MET A 1 16.11 -22.33 -44.20
CA MET A 1 15.98 -23.10 -42.94
C MET A 1 16.21 -22.17 -41.79
N THR A 2 15.16 -21.65 -41.18
CA THR A 2 15.21 -20.69 -40.05
C THR A 2 15.02 -21.47 -38.77
N THR A 3 16.08 -21.62 -38.01
CA THR A 3 16.08 -22.27 -36.70
C THR A 3 15.36 -21.38 -35.68
N LYS A 4 14.17 -21.82 -35.22
CA LYS A 4 13.48 -21.24 -34.07
C LYS A 4 14.29 -21.48 -32.81
N ALA A 5 14.76 -20.40 -32.18
CA ALA A 5 15.35 -20.47 -30.85
C ALA A 5 14.25 -20.74 -29.81
N THR A 6 14.40 -21.87 -29.09
CA THR A 6 13.57 -22.23 -27.95
C THR A 6 13.87 -21.27 -26.78
N PRO A 7 12.89 -20.62 -26.16
CA PRO A 7 13.15 -19.78 -25.00
C PRO A 7 13.59 -20.65 -23.81
N LEU A 8 14.71 -20.29 -23.21
CA LEU A 8 15.19 -20.88 -21.97
C LEU A 8 14.17 -20.66 -20.83
N PRO A 9 13.90 -21.68 -20.00
CA PRO A 9 13.01 -21.51 -18.86
C PRO A 9 13.64 -20.50 -17.88
N LEU A 10 12.86 -19.45 -17.55
CA LEU A 10 13.18 -18.52 -16.48
C LEU A 10 13.40 -19.33 -15.18
N LYS A 11 14.63 -19.39 -14.70
CA LYS A 11 14.94 -19.91 -13.37
C LYS A 11 14.09 -19.12 -12.37
N ARG A 12 13.16 -19.79 -11.69
CA ARG A 12 12.58 -19.28 -10.44
C ARG A 12 13.78 -19.09 -9.50
N SER A 13 14.09 -17.84 -9.17
CA SER A 13 14.98 -17.54 -8.06
C SER A 13 14.32 -18.12 -6.81
N ASP A 14 15.05 -18.93 -6.05
CA ASP A 14 14.68 -19.30 -4.69
C ASP A 14 14.52 -18.03 -3.87
N THR A 15 13.31 -17.46 -3.86
CA THR A 15 12.95 -16.39 -2.97
C THR A 15 12.81 -17.01 -1.59
N SER A 16 13.78 -16.77 -0.73
CA SER A 16 13.66 -17.07 0.70
C SER A 16 12.34 -16.42 1.18
N THR A 17 11.38 -17.26 1.55
CA THR A 17 10.07 -16.77 2.01
C THR A 17 10.28 -16.04 3.32
N VAL A 18 10.03 -14.74 3.35
CA VAL A 18 10.10 -13.94 4.57
C VAL A 18 9.09 -14.50 5.57
N MET A 19 9.58 -14.93 6.74
CA MET A 19 8.72 -15.45 7.79
C MET A 19 8.00 -14.29 8.48
N VAL A 20 6.67 -14.30 8.44
CA VAL A 20 5.81 -13.30 9.05
C VAL A 20 4.92 -13.96 10.09
N ASN A 21 4.97 -13.46 11.33
CA ASN A 21 4.02 -13.91 12.35
C ASN A 21 2.63 -13.32 12.02
N PRO A 22 1.59 -14.15 11.83
CA PRO A 22 0.26 -13.69 11.47
C PRO A 22 -0.39 -12.79 12.54
N HIS A 23 0.05 -12.89 13.79
CA HIS A 23 -0.46 -12.11 14.92
C HIS A 23 0.44 -10.94 15.35
N GLN A 24 1.49 -10.61 14.55
CA GLN A 24 2.31 -9.45 14.87
C GLN A 24 1.50 -8.15 14.76
N PRO A 25 1.85 -7.10 15.54
CA PRO A 25 1.09 -5.86 15.55
C PRO A 25 1.09 -5.17 14.18
N VAL A 26 0.07 -4.37 13.94
CA VAL A 26 -0.17 -3.67 12.67
C VAL A 26 -0.06 -2.16 12.89
N VAL A 27 0.70 -1.48 12.03
CA VAL A 27 0.75 -0.03 11.96
C VAL A 27 0.23 0.43 10.59
N ILE A 28 -0.78 1.31 10.61
CA ILE A 28 -1.48 1.79 9.43
C ILE A 28 -1.07 3.22 9.12
N LEU A 29 -0.69 3.52 7.88
CA LEU A 29 -0.56 4.88 7.37
C LEU A 29 -1.62 5.14 6.31
N GLY A 30 -2.49 6.10 6.59
CA GLY A 30 -3.60 6.48 5.72
C GLY A 30 -3.17 7.18 4.43
N GLY A 31 -4.17 7.48 3.59
CA GLY A 31 -4.00 8.18 2.32
C GLY A 31 -3.98 9.70 2.48
N PHE A 32 -3.60 10.38 1.39
CA PHE A 32 -3.55 11.85 1.34
C PHE A 32 -4.91 12.48 1.68
N LEU A 33 -4.92 13.36 2.67
CA LEU A 33 -6.10 14.08 3.20
C LEU A 33 -7.19 13.19 3.82
N ILE A 34 -6.95 11.90 4.01
CA ILE A 34 -7.86 11.00 4.74
C ILE A 34 -7.44 11.01 6.21
N THR A 35 -8.41 11.20 7.09
CA THR A 35 -8.16 11.27 8.54
C THR A 35 -8.18 9.87 9.18
N ASP A 36 -7.69 9.79 10.39
CA ASP A 36 -7.47 8.53 11.12
C ASP A 36 -8.78 7.75 11.34
N GLU A 37 -9.90 8.47 11.55
CA GLU A 37 -11.21 7.89 11.82
C GLU A 37 -11.70 6.97 10.70
N ALA A 38 -11.27 7.22 9.47
CA ALA A 38 -11.62 6.37 8.33
C ALA A 38 -11.07 4.93 8.47
N TYR A 39 -10.03 4.73 9.27
CA TYR A 39 -9.39 3.43 9.48
C TYR A 39 -9.84 2.73 10.77
N GLN A 40 -10.71 3.36 11.57
CA GLN A 40 -11.21 2.75 12.80
C GLN A 40 -11.88 1.38 12.55
N PRO A 41 -12.72 1.20 11.51
CA PRO A 41 -13.29 -0.12 11.22
C PRO A 41 -12.24 -1.21 10.96
N LEU A 42 -11.11 -0.86 10.35
CA LEU A 42 -10.00 -1.81 10.13
C LEU A 42 -9.30 -2.16 11.45
N ILE A 43 -9.07 -1.18 12.32
CA ILE A 43 -8.47 -1.39 13.64
C ILE A 43 -9.38 -2.30 14.48
N ASP A 44 -10.68 -1.98 14.55
CA ASP A 44 -11.66 -2.74 15.32
C ASP A 44 -11.80 -4.18 14.81
N TRP A 45 -11.78 -4.36 13.49
CA TRP A 45 -11.84 -5.67 12.87
C TRP A 45 -10.58 -6.50 13.20
N LEU A 46 -9.38 -5.92 13.08
CA LEU A 46 -8.12 -6.60 13.42
C LEU A 46 -8.09 -7.01 14.89
N ALA A 47 -8.54 -6.13 15.78
CA ALA A 47 -8.59 -6.41 17.22
C ALA A 47 -9.63 -7.49 17.55
N SER A 48 -10.86 -7.35 17.07
CA SER A 48 -11.97 -8.23 17.46
C SER A 48 -11.96 -9.59 16.76
N THR A 49 -11.52 -9.63 15.49
CA THR A 49 -11.59 -10.83 14.65
C THR A 49 -10.27 -11.60 14.63
N GLN A 50 -9.13 -10.90 14.70
CA GLN A 50 -7.81 -11.50 14.59
C GLN A 50 -7.01 -11.47 15.90
N GLY A 51 -7.47 -10.73 16.92
CA GLY A 51 -6.72 -10.53 18.17
C GLY A 51 -5.41 -9.75 17.96
N ILE A 52 -5.34 -8.89 16.93
CA ILE A 52 -4.14 -8.18 16.55
C ILE A 52 -4.19 -6.74 17.08
N ASP A 53 -3.13 -6.31 17.80
CA ASP A 53 -2.94 -4.90 18.17
C ASP A 53 -2.67 -4.07 16.90
N ALA A 54 -3.57 -3.16 16.57
CA ALA A 54 -3.47 -2.30 15.40
C ALA A 54 -3.57 -0.82 15.79
N SER A 55 -2.79 0.01 15.13
CA SER A 55 -2.83 1.46 15.34
C SER A 55 -2.65 2.22 14.03
N VAL A 56 -3.29 3.39 13.92
CA VAL A 56 -3.10 4.30 12.80
C VAL A 56 -2.12 5.40 13.17
N VAL A 57 -1.22 5.73 12.24
CA VAL A 57 -0.31 6.87 12.37
C VAL A 57 -1.11 8.16 12.21
N HIS A 58 -1.14 8.99 13.23
CA HIS A 58 -1.84 10.27 13.14
C HIS A 58 -1.21 11.18 12.08
N ALA A 59 -2.01 11.54 11.09
CA ALA A 59 -1.65 12.45 10.00
C ALA A 59 -2.82 13.39 9.68
N SER A 60 -2.74 14.61 10.17
CA SER A 60 -3.73 15.64 9.86
C SER A 60 -3.68 16.04 8.39
N ARG A 61 -4.74 16.70 7.91
CA ARG A 61 -4.78 17.26 6.54
C ARG A 61 -3.61 18.22 6.29
N ALA A 62 -3.21 19.01 7.32
CA ALA A 62 -2.07 19.90 7.24
C ALA A 62 -0.75 19.13 7.10
N ASP A 63 -0.57 18.00 7.81
CA ASP A 63 0.60 17.16 7.66
C ASP A 63 0.72 16.63 6.22
N TRP A 64 -0.39 16.20 5.61
CA TRP A 64 -0.41 15.76 4.22
C TRP A 64 -0.10 16.88 3.23
N LEU A 65 -0.59 18.09 3.43
CA LEU A 65 -0.25 19.24 2.59
C LEU A 65 1.25 19.56 2.67
N LEU A 66 1.85 19.44 3.86
CA LEU A 66 3.29 19.62 4.05
C LEU A 66 4.13 18.59 3.29
N THR A 67 3.57 17.46 2.87
CA THR A 67 4.28 16.47 2.04
C THR A 67 4.55 16.95 0.60
N SER A 68 4.09 18.13 0.22
CA SER A 68 4.56 18.80 -0.99
C SER A 68 6.04 19.20 -0.89
N TRP A 69 6.62 19.18 0.31
CA TRP A 69 8.01 19.49 0.60
C TRP A 69 8.70 18.35 1.36
N ALA A 70 10.00 18.21 1.20
CA ALA A 70 10.79 17.14 1.80
C ALA A 70 10.70 17.10 3.35
N PHE A 71 10.61 18.25 4.02
CA PHE A 71 10.50 18.29 5.48
C PHE A 71 9.19 17.66 5.99
N GLY A 72 8.10 17.76 5.23
CA GLY A 72 6.85 17.11 5.58
C GLY A 72 6.96 15.59 5.54
N TRP A 73 7.71 15.03 4.58
CA TRP A 73 7.97 13.58 4.53
C TRP A 73 8.74 13.11 5.75
N LYS A 74 9.82 13.81 6.12
CA LYS A 74 10.63 13.50 7.30
C LYS A 74 9.79 13.50 8.57
N ARG A 75 8.92 14.50 8.73
CA ARG A 75 8.02 14.61 9.88
C ARG A 75 7.06 13.42 9.94
N LEU A 76 6.45 13.05 8.82
CA LEU A 76 5.51 11.94 8.77
C LEU A 76 6.23 10.59 8.98
N LEU A 77 7.38 10.38 8.35
CA LEU A 77 8.20 9.18 8.55
C LEU A 77 8.65 9.00 10.01
N LYS A 78 8.99 10.10 10.70
CA LYS A 78 9.32 10.05 12.13
C LYS A 78 8.12 9.61 12.98
N ARG A 79 6.90 10.03 12.63
CA ARG A 79 5.69 9.56 13.32
C ARG A 79 5.43 8.07 13.03
N VAL A 80 5.67 7.61 11.79
CA VAL A 80 5.62 6.18 11.46
C VAL A 80 6.57 5.40 12.35
N ASP A 81 7.81 5.85 12.47
CA ASP A 81 8.83 5.20 13.30
C ASP A 81 8.40 5.13 14.78
N GLN A 82 7.91 6.24 15.33
CA GLN A 82 7.39 6.29 16.70
C GLN A 82 6.23 5.30 16.92
N ALA A 83 5.30 5.21 15.96
CA ALA A 83 4.17 4.27 16.03
C ALA A 83 4.64 2.81 15.96
N VAL A 84 5.60 2.52 15.10
CA VAL A 84 6.21 1.19 14.96
C VAL A 84 6.92 0.77 16.25
N LEU A 85 7.75 1.63 16.81
CA LEU A 85 8.46 1.35 18.07
C LEU A 85 7.49 1.19 19.24
N ALA A 86 6.43 2.01 19.31
CA ALA A 86 5.38 1.89 20.32
C ALA A 86 4.60 0.57 20.18
N ALA A 87 4.24 0.16 18.96
CA ALA A 87 3.54 -1.11 18.73
C ALA A 87 4.41 -2.32 19.12
N LYS A 88 5.71 -2.29 18.81
CA LYS A 88 6.66 -3.31 19.27
C LYS A 88 6.75 -3.38 20.78
N ALA A 89 6.84 -2.23 21.45
CA ALA A 89 6.95 -2.16 22.91
C ALA A 89 5.68 -2.68 23.59
N ARG A 90 4.48 -2.37 23.09
CA ARG A 90 3.22 -2.85 23.64
C ARG A 90 3.03 -4.36 23.48
N SER A 91 3.37 -4.89 22.32
CA SER A 91 3.12 -6.29 21.96
C SER A 91 4.25 -7.25 22.35
N GLY A 92 5.45 -6.75 22.62
CA GLY A 92 6.67 -7.57 22.75
C GLY A 92 7.13 -8.22 21.44
N SER A 93 6.47 -7.94 20.32
CA SER A 93 6.84 -8.49 19.00
C SER A 93 8.13 -7.87 18.47
N PRO A 94 9.04 -8.65 17.89
CA PRO A 94 10.25 -8.12 17.27
C PRO A 94 9.95 -7.39 15.95
N ARG A 95 8.82 -7.67 15.31
CA ARG A 95 8.44 -7.18 13.98
C ARG A 95 7.00 -6.68 13.95
N VAL A 96 6.72 -5.83 12.96
CA VAL A 96 5.41 -5.19 12.72
C VAL A 96 5.00 -5.40 11.27
N THR A 97 3.71 -5.56 11.02
CA THR A 97 3.13 -5.43 9.68
C THR A 97 2.76 -3.97 9.42
N LEU A 98 3.18 -3.45 8.29
CA LEU A 98 2.77 -2.13 7.80
C LEU A 98 1.59 -2.26 6.84
N ILE A 99 0.59 -1.41 6.99
CA ILE A 99 -0.49 -1.24 6.01
C ILE A 99 -0.46 0.20 5.54
N GLY A 100 -0.32 0.41 4.22
CA GLY A 100 -0.33 1.73 3.62
C GLY A 100 -1.48 1.90 2.64
N HIS A 101 -2.36 2.87 2.86
CA HIS A 101 -3.42 3.19 1.92
C HIS A 101 -3.01 4.35 1.02
N SER A 102 -3.25 4.23 -0.30
CA SER A 102 -3.00 5.32 -1.25
C SER A 102 -1.56 5.86 -1.13
N SER A 103 -1.38 7.15 -0.92
CA SER A 103 -0.07 7.78 -0.71
C SER A 103 0.69 7.22 0.50
N GLY A 104 -0.02 6.66 1.49
CA GLY A 104 0.60 6.01 2.65
C GLY A 104 1.47 4.83 2.27
N GLY A 105 1.04 3.98 1.32
CA GLY A 105 1.87 2.85 0.88
C GLY A 105 3.15 3.29 0.15
N VAL A 106 3.10 4.38 -0.60
CA VAL A 106 4.31 4.98 -1.22
C VAL A 106 5.25 5.50 -0.15
N MET A 107 4.71 6.21 0.87
CA MET A 107 5.50 6.74 1.99
C MET A 107 6.14 5.63 2.82
N LEU A 108 5.44 4.52 3.05
CA LEU A 108 5.97 3.38 3.80
C LEU A 108 7.11 2.66 3.07
N ARG A 109 7.16 2.67 1.74
CA ARG A 109 8.35 2.19 1.00
C ARG A 109 9.57 3.01 1.38
N LEU A 110 9.41 4.32 1.53
CA LEU A 110 10.51 5.20 1.93
C LEU A 110 10.93 4.96 3.39
N TYR A 111 9.98 4.62 4.28
CA TYR A 111 10.29 4.23 5.66
C TYR A 111 11.15 2.96 5.73
N LEU A 112 10.91 1.99 4.85
CA LEU A 112 11.67 0.74 4.78
C LEU A 112 13.07 0.92 4.21
N ALA A 113 13.36 2.03 3.53
CA ALA A 113 14.62 2.26 2.85
C ALA A 113 15.82 2.28 3.80
N GLU A 114 16.92 1.67 3.36
CA GLU A 114 18.20 1.73 4.08
C GLU A 114 18.85 3.12 3.96
N ALA A 115 18.81 3.69 2.76
CA ALA A 115 19.26 5.05 2.52
C ALA A 115 18.12 6.03 2.73
N GLY A 116 18.17 6.80 3.78
CA GLY A 116 17.16 7.82 4.07
C GLY A 116 17.29 9.06 3.18
N LEU A 117 16.28 9.91 3.27
CA LEU A 117 16.36 11.25 2.72
C LEU A 117 17.45 12.04 3.46
N ASP A 118 18.39 12.63 2.71
CA ASP A 118 19.50 13.43 3.27
C ASP A 118 20.39 12.68 4.30
N GLY A 119 20.64 11.39 4.07
CA GLY A 119 21.56 10.60 4.90
C GLY A 119 21.01 10.13 6.25
N ALA A 120 19.78 10.50 6.62
CA ALA A 120 19.13 10.01 7.82
C ALA A 120 18.16 8.88 7.46
N SER A 121 18.57 7.63 7.65
CA SER A 121 17.70 6.47 7.51
C SER A 121 17.00 6.16 8.82
N LEU A 122 15.69 5.86 8.76
CA LEU A 122 14.95 5.25 9.86
C LEU A 122 15.08 3.73 9.83
N ASN A 123 15.57 3.18 8.70
CA ASN A 123 15.84 1.77 8.49
C ASN A 123 14.69 0.83 8.95
N GLY A 124 13.46 1.21 8.59
CA GLY A 124 12.23 0.55 9.05
C GLY A 124 12.18 -0.96 8.78
N ARG A 125 12.95 -1.46 7.78
CA ARG A 125 13.09 -2.90 7.50
C ARG A 125 13.65 -3.71 8.69
N GLN A 126 14.33 -3.07 9.64
CA GLN A 126 14.76 -3.72 10.87
C GLN A 126 13.62 -3.94 11.88
N HIS A 127 12.51 -3.24 11.69
CA HIS A 127 11.35 -3.29 12.56
C HIS A 127 10.13 -3.93 11.90
N CYS A 128 10.11 -4.00 10.56
CA CYS A 128 8.97 -4.43 9.78
C CYS A 128 9.40 -5.50 8.78
N ASN A 129 8.63 -6.57 8.64
CA ASN A 129 8.88 -7.64 7.68
C ASN A 129 7.70 -7.92 6.75
N ARG A 130 6.65 -7.07 6.75
CA ARG A 130 5.55 -7.10 5.78
C ARG A 130 5.03 -5.70 5.50
N LEU A 131 4.80 -5.39 4.23
CA LEU A 131 4.09 -4.20 3.76
C LEU A 131 2.91 -4.62 2.90
N ILE A 132 1.70 -4.27 3.33
CA ILE A 132 0.47 -4.39 2.56
C ILE A 132 0.10 -3.00 2.08
N SER A 133 0.04 -2.79 0.77
CA SER A 133 -0.38 -1.53 0.16
C SER A 133 -1.78 -1.66 -0.44
N LEU A 134 -2.69 -0.76 -0.06
CA LEU A 134 -4.09 -0.72 -0.48
C LEU A 134 -4.29 0.42 -1.47
N GLY A 135 -4.51 0.13 -2.74
CA GLY A 135 -4.71 1.14 -3.79
C GLY A 135 -3.59 2.18 -3.87
N SER A 136 -2.36 1.82 -3.55
CA SER A 136 -1.24 2.77 -3.51
C SER A 136 -0.65 3.00 -4.89
N PRO A 137 -0.59 4.26 -5.38
CA PRO A 137 -0.10 4.55 -6.72
C PRO A 137 1.43 4.49 -6.76
N HIS A 138 1.98 3.28 -6.84
CA HIS A 138 3.43 3.04 -6.83
C HIS A 138 4.11 3.55 -8.10
N GLN A 139 3.44 3.44 -9.24
CA GLN A 139 3.96 3.85 -10.54
C GLN A 139 3.03 4.87 -11.19
N ALA A 140 3.56 5.91 -11.81
CA ALA A 140 2.75 6.86 -12.56
C ALA A 140 3.56 7.59 -13.63
N LEU A 141 2.98 7.75 -14.83
CA LEU A 141 3.58 8.54 -15.91
C LEU A 141 3.79 9.99 -15.50
N ARG A 142 2.81 10.57 -14.78
CA ARG A 142 2.90 11.91 -14.19
C ARG A 142 2.90 11.78 -12.68
N ALA A 143 4.08 11.51 -12.13
CA ALA A 143 4.28 11.34 -10.70
C ALA A 143 4.46 12.70 -10.01
N THR A 144 4.03 12.78 -8.73
CA THR A 144 4.49 13.85 -7.85
C THR A 144 6.00 13.73 -7.62
N PRO A 145 6.72 14.83 -7.26
CA PRO A 145 8.15 14.76 -6.98
C PRO A 145 8.53 13.65 -5.99
N LEU A 146 7.73 13.48 -4.91
CA LEU A 146 7.92 12.38 -3.95
C LEU A 146 7.85 11.01 -4.63
N ARG A 147 6.80 10.76 -5.37
CA ARG A 147 6.59 9.44 -6.02
C ARG A 147 7.70 9.14 -7.03
N ALA A 148 8.05 10.12 -7.88
CA ALA A 148 9.15 9.97 -8.84
C ALA A 148 10.48 9.68 -8.15
N MET A 149 10.74 10.31 -7.00
CA MET A 149 11.92 10.03 -6.20
C MET A 149 11.90 8.62 -5.61
N VAL A 150 10.77 8.21 -5.01
CA VAL A 150 10.64 6.85 -4.44
C VAL A 150 10.84 5.78 -5.51
N ASP A 151 10.24 5.93 -6.69
CA ASP A 151 10.39 4.96 -7.77
C ASP A 151 11.83 4.87 -8.29
N ARG A 152 12.53 6.00 -8.34
CA ARG A 152 13.93 6.03 -8.76
C ARG A 152 14.88 5.41 -7.73
N LEU A 153 14.66 5.69 -6.43
CA LEU A 153 15.54 5.24 -5.35
C LEU A 153 15.23 3.80 -4.90
N LEU A 154 13.98 3.38 -5.00
CA LEU A 154 13.47 2.12 -4.49
C LEU A 154 12.62 1.42 -5.56
N PRO A 155 13.19 1.02 -6.70
CA PRO A 155 12.44 0.38 -7.77
C PRO A 155 11.87 -0.97 -7.28
N GLY A 156 10.57 -1.18 -7.48
CA GLY A 156 9.89 -2.41 -7.08
C GLY A 156 10.00 -2.71 -5.59
N CYS A 157 10.15 -3.98 -5.25
CA CYS A 157 10.29 -4.50 -3.89
C CYS A 157 11.76 -4.46 -3.44
N ALA A 158 12.30 -3.28 -3.23
CA ALA A 158 13.74 -3.06 -2.98
C ALA A 158 14.28 -3.80 -1.74
N CYS A 159 13.42 -4.12 -0.76
CA CYS A 159 13.80 -4.84 0.47
C CYS A 159 13.20 -6.26 0.51
N ALA A 160 13.02 -6.93 -0.63
CA ALA A 160 12.35 -8.24 -0.70
C ALA A 160 13.06 -9.37 0.06
N SER A 161 14.33 -9.21 0.39
CA SER A 161 15.05 -10.15 1.28
C SER A 161 14.52 -10.14 2.71
N ASP A 162 13.99 -9.01 3.17
CA ASP A 162 13.62 -8.78 4.57
C ASP A 162 12.12 -8.50 4.74
N VAL A 163 11.43 -8.12 3.68
CA VAL A 163 10.05 -7.64 3.69
C VAL A 163 9.20 -8.35 2.66
N ASP A 164 8.10 -8.95 3.10
CA ASP A 164 7.03 -9.48 2.25
C ASP A 164 6.15 -8.33 1.75
N TYR A 165 6.07 -8.16 0.43
CA TYR A 165 5.30 -7.08 -0.21
C TYR A 165 4.02 -7.61 -0.82
N ILE A 166 2.90 -7.00 -0.44
CA ILE A 166 1.57 -7.32 -0.94
C ILE A 166 0.91 -6.04 -1.46
N SER A 167 0.49 -6.06 -2.72
CA SER A 167 -0.28 -4.99 -3.32
C SER A 167 -1.74 -5.44 -3.45
N VAL A 168 -2.66 -4.67 -2.87
CA VAL A 168 -4.10 -4.87 -3.00
C VAL A 168 -4.64 -3.79 -3.92
N ALA A 169 -5.26 -4.18 -5.03
CA ALA A 169 -5.79 -3.28 -6.05
C ALA A 169 -7.29 -3.51 -6.24
N GLY A 170 -8.08 -2.45 -6.20
CA GLY A 170 -9.50 -2.48 -6.46
C GLY A 170 -9.83 -2.33 -7.96
N ARG A 171 -10.90 -2.98 -8.39
CA ARG A 171 -11.50 -2.86 -9.72
C ARG A 171 -12.95 -2.42 -9.56
N LEU A 172 -13.17 -1.11 -9.50
CA LEU A 172 -14.51 -0.54 -9.34
C LEU A 172 -15.25 -0.57 -10.68
N ASN A 173 -16.39 -1.25 -10.72
CA ASN A 173 -17.29 -1.14 -11.86
C ASN A 173 -17.98 0.24 -11.82
N LEU A 174 -17.56 1.15 -12.70
CA LEU A 174 -18.08 2.52 -12.76
C LEU A 174 -19.56 2.60 -13.20
N GLN A 175 -20.13 1.51 -13.72
CA GLN A 175 -21.54 1.43 -14.10
C GLN A 175 -22.41 0.88 -12.95
N SER A 176 -21.82 0.28 -11.92
CA SER A 176 -22.55 -0.28 -10.78
C SER A 176 -22.97 0.78 -9.77
N ALA A 177 -23.90 0.44 -8.87
CA ALA A 177 -24.29 1.29 -7.75
C ALA A 177 -23.16 1.54 -6.74
N ALA A 178 -22.11 0.70 -6.77
CA ALA A 178 -20.94 0.83 -5.92
C ALA A 178 -20.13 2.12 -6.20
N ALA A 179 -20.13 2.58 -7.46
CA ALA A 179 -19.39 3.77 -7.85
C ALA A 179 -20.17 5.06 -7.50
N SER A 180 -19.46 6.01 -6.88
CA SER A 180 -20.02 7.35 -6.65
C SER A 180 -20.13 8.14 -7.96
N ALA A 181 -20.96 9.19 -7.97
CA ALA A 181 -21.04 10.12 -9.10
C ALA A 181 -19.68 10.82 -9.37
N PHE A 182 -18.89 11.02 -8.33
CA PHE A 182 -17.55 11.58 -8.45
C PHE A 182 -16.60 10.60 -9.15
N ALA A 183 -16.57 9.32 -8.75
CA ALA A 183 -15.75 8.30 -9.38
C ALA A 183 -16.08 8.17 -10.88
N ARG A 184 -17.36 8.07 -11.23
CA ARG A 184 -17.79 7.98 -12.64
C ARG A 184 -17.30 9.14 -13.50
N ARG A 185 -17.23 10.33 -12.91
CA ARG A 185 -16.83 11.55 -13.62
C ARG A 185 -15.33 11.73 -13.72
N SER A 186 -14.57 11.25 -12.73
CA SER A 186 -13.13 11.54 -12.59
C SER A 186 -12.20 10.38 -12.96
N ALA A 187 -12.69 9.13 -12.92
CA ALA A 187 -11.84 7.94 -13.06
C ALA A 187 -11.03 7.93 -14.36
N ALA A 188 -11.67 8.15 -15.50
CA ALA A 188 -10.98 8.15 -16.79
C ALA A 188 -9.84 9.18 -16.84
N GLY A 189 -10.07 10.40 -16.36
CA GLY A 189 -9.02 11.44 -16.32
C GLY A 189 -7.89 11.12 -15.32
N ASN A 190 -8.21 10.45 -14.21
CA ASN A 190 -7.21 9.99 -13.25
C ASN A 190 -6.34 8.88 -13.86
N TYR A 191 -6.96 7.89 -14.49
CA TYR A 191 -6.28 6.75 -15.10
C TYR A 191 -5.40 7.21 -16.28
N GLU A 192 -5.92 8.06 -17.16
CA GLU A 192 -5.13 8.67 -18.24
C GLU A 192 -3.88 9.38 -17.72
N ARG A 193 -4.01 10.16 -16.64
CA ARG A 193 -2.88 10.86 -16.03
C ARG A 193 -1.85 9.91 -15.42
N ILE A 194 -2.31 8.80 -14.82
CA ILE A 194 -1.47 7.89 -14.07
C ILE A 194 -0.81 6.85 -14.97
N CYS A 195 -1.55 6.21 -15.89
CA CYS A 195 -1.05 5.13 -16.73
C CYS A 195 -1.18 5.36 -18.24
N GLY A 196 -1.77 6.48 -18.69
CA GLY A 196 -1.96 6.79 -20.10
C GLY A 196 -3.14 6.06 -20.77
N ASP A 197 -4.01 5.46 -19.97
CA ASP A 197 -5.19 4.75 -20.46
C ASP A 197 -6.40 5.06 -19.56
N GLY A 198 -7.30 5.91 -20.03
CA GLY A 198 -8.51 6.27 -19.30
C GLY A 198 -9.53 5.14 -19.12
N GLN A 199 -9.36 4.01 -19.81
CA GLN A 199 -10.21 2.81 -19.70
C GLN A 199 -9.56 1.70 -18.86
N ALA A 200 -8.38 1.94 -18.30
CA ALA A 200 -7.70 0.95 -17.46
C ALA A 200 -8.58 0.50 -16.28
N PRO A 201 -8.51 -0.77 -15.86
CA PRO A 201 -9.17 -1.19 -14.63
C PRO A 201 -8.54 -0.52 -13.41
N GLY A 202 -9.36 -0.10 -12.44
CA GLY A 202 -8.89 0.57 -11.22
C GLY A 202 -10.02 0.88 -10.24
N ASP A 203 -9.68 1.46 -9.12
CA ASP A 203 -10.54 1.69 -7.95
C ASP A 203 -11.32 3.04 -7.97
N GLY A 204 -11.35 3.71 -9.11
CA GLY A 204 -11.93 5.05 -9.29
C GLY A 204 -10.90 6.19 -9.22
N LEU A 205 -9.72 5.94 -8.65
CA LEU A 205 -8.60 6.90 -8.60
C LEU A 205 -7.30 6.29 -9.15
N VAL A 206 -6.95 5.10 -8.73
CA VAL A 206 -5.67 4.45 -9.02
C VAL A 206 -5.90 3.22 -9.91
N PRO A 207 -5.29 3.16 -11.10
CA PRO A 207 -5.32 1.96 -11.94
C PRO A 207 -4.62 0.78 -11.27
N VAL A 208 -5.09 -0.45 -11.53
CA VAL A 208 -4.46 -1.69 -11.04
C VAL A 208 -2.97 -1.75 -11.37
N SER A 209 -2.59 -1.37 -12.60
CA SER A 209 -1.20 -1.34 -13.05
C SER A 209 -0.31 -0.41 -12.21
N SER A 210 -0.86 0.67 -11.67
CA SER A 210 -0.17 1.59 -10.77
C SER A 210 -0.17 1.12 -9.33
N ALA A 211 -1.25 0.45 -8.90
CA ALA A 211 -1.38 -0.08 -7.54
C ALA A 211 -0.48 -1.31 -7.31
N TRP A 212 -0.15 -2.05 -8.36
CA TRP A 212 0.78 -3.17 -8.27
C TRP A 212 2.23 -2.70 -8.20
N LEU A 213 2.90 -2.93 -7.08
CA LEU A 213 4.33 -2.74 -6.95
C LEU A 213 5.05 -3.91 -7.62
N LYS A 214 5.89 -3.63 -8.62
CA LYS A 214 6.60 -4.68 -9.37
C LYS A 214 7.39 -5.59 -8.41
N GLY A 215 7.10 -6.90 -8.48
CA GLY A 215 7.71 -7.92 -7.62
C GLY A 215 6.91 -8.25 -6.37
N SER A 216 5.86 -7.49 -6.02
CA SER A 216 4.95 -7.84 -4.94
C SER A 216 3.93 -8.89 -5.37
N ARG A 217 3.36 -9.58 -4.40
CA ARG A 217 2.15 -10.37 -4.62
C ARG A 217 0.96 -9.43 -4.84
N LEU A 218 0.25 -9.59 -5.95
CA LEU A 218 -0.95 -8.82 -6.28
C LEU A 218 -2.21 -9.54 -5.79
N ILE A 219 -3.08 -8.80 -5.13
CA ILE A 219 -4.44 -9.19 -4.78
C ILE A 219 -5.38 -8.20 -5.48
N GLU A 220 -6.24 -8.69 -6.37
CA GLU A 220 -7.26 -7.87 -7.01
C GLU A 220 -8.60 -8.08 -6.32
N LEU A 221 -9.35 -6.99 -6.12
CA LEU A 221 -10.66 -7.00 -5.49
C LEU A 221 -11.68 -6.39 -6.45
N GLU A 222 -12.65 -7.19 -6.89
CA GLU A 222 -13.75 -6.70 -7.73
C GLU A 222 -14.64 -5.73 -6.94
N ASP A 223 -15.30 -4.81 -7.63
CA ASP A 223 -16.22 -3.80 -7.09
C ASP A 223 -15.71 -3.07 -5.84
N THR A 224 -14.42 -2.75 -5.83
CA THR A 224 -13.77 -2.10 -4.69
C THR A 224 -13.30 -0.69 -5.05
N ALA A 225 -13.81 0.30 -4.31
CA ALA A 225 -13.47 1.71 -4.49
C ALA A 225 -12.20 2.11 -3.73
N HIS A 226 -11.55 3.19 -4.20
CA HIS A 226 -10.35 3.76 -3.56
C HIS A 226 -10.60 4.21 -2.11
N GLY A 227 -11.76 4.76 -1.83
CA GLY A 227 -12.20 5.23 -0.53
C GLY A 227 -13.66 5.63 -0.60
N GLY A 228 -14.30 5.91 0.55
CA GLY A 228 -15.73 6.22 0.60
C GLY A 228 -16.19 7.36 -0.31
N PHE A 229 -15.30 8.28 -0.66
CA PHE A 229 -15.59 9.36 -1.61
C PHE A 229 -15.74 8.87 -3.06
N PHE A 230 -15.05 7.77 -3.42
CA PHE A 230 -15.13 7.17 -4.75
C PHE A 230 -16.23 6.12 -4.88
N GLY A 231 -16.68 5.55 -3.76
CA GLY A 231 -17.74 4.54 -3.75
C GLY A 231 -17.70 3.63 -2.53
N GLN A 232 -18.58 2.63 -2.54
CA GLN A 232 -18.68 1.60 -1.52
C GLN A 232 -18.98 0.25 -2.18
N PRO A 233 -18.38 -0.86 -1.68
CA PRO A 233 -17.39 -0.89 -0.60
C PRO A 233 -16.00 -0.40 -1.03
N TRP A 234 -15.17 -0.02 -0.06
CA TRP A 234 -13.79 0.36 -0.25
C TRP A 234 -12.87 -0.53 0.59
N TYR A 235 -11.54 -0.39 0.46
CA TYR A 235 -10.55 -1.25 1.15
C TYR A 235 -10.74 -1.36 2.67
N GLY A 236 -11.27 -0.31 3.33
CA GLY A 236 -11.55 -0.27 4.76
C GLY A 236 -12.96 -0.74 5.14
N SER A 237 -13.78 -1.20 4.20
CA SER A 237 -15.09 -1.79 4.49
C SER A 237 -14.91 -3.21 5.03
N ALA A 238 -15.68 -3.61 6.05
CA ALA A 238 -15.50 -4.88 6.77
C ALA A 238 -15.44 -6.11 5.83
N GLU A 239 -16.31 -6.17 4.82
CA GLU A 239 -16.33 -7.25 3.84
C GLU A 239 -15.06 -7.31 3.00
N ARG A 240 -14.47 -6.15 2.65
CA ARG A 240 -13.22 -6.08 1.89
C ARG A 240 -12.02 -6.38 2.75
N ILE A 241 -12.01 -5.92 4.00
CA ILE A 241 -10.96 -6.26 4.98
C ILE A 241 -10.86 -7.76 5.14
N ASN A 242 -11.99 -8.45 5.38
CA ASN A 242 -12.02 -9.90 5.52
C ASN A 242 -11.43 -10.61 4.29
N GLN A 243 -11.79 -10.15 3.08
CA GLN A 243 -11.37 -10.73 1.82
C GLN A 243 -9.87 -10.56 1.58
N TRP A 244 -9.35 -9.30 1.57
CA TRP A 244 -7.94 -9.08 1.27
C TRP A 244 -7.02 -9.54 2.39
N TRP A 245 -7.47 -9.49 3.67
CA TRP A 245 -6.66 -9.96 4.78
C TRP A 245 -6.45 -11.47 4.72
N ALA A 246 -7.51 -12.25 4.50
CA ALA A 246 -7.39 -13.70 4.32
C ALA A 246 -6.44 -14.06 3.17
N MET A 247 -6.58 -13.39 2.02
CA MET A 247 -5.68 -13.58 0.88
C MET A 247 -4.24 -13.15 1.21
N ALA A 248 -4.06 -12.07 1.98
CA ALA A 248 -2.74 -11.63 2.43
C ALA A 248 -2.06 -12.66 3.35
N GLN A 249 -2.83 -13.40 4.13
CA GLN A 249 -2.32 -14.51 4.96
C GLN A 249 -2.10 -15.82 4.18
N GLY A 250 -2.37 -15.84 2.89
CA GLY A 250 -2.13 -17.01 2.03
C GLY A 250 -3.36 -17.87 1.76
N ALA A 251 -4.55 -17.45 2.18
CA ALA A 251 -5.77 -18.12 1.76
C ALA A 251 -5.97 -17.98 0.23
N THR A 252 -6.41 -19.05 -0.40
CA THR A 252 -6.84 -19.02 -1.80
C THR A 252 -8.22 -18.36 -1.88
N PRO A 253 -8.50 -17.55 -2.91
CA PRO A 253 -9.80 -16.89 -3.09
C PRO A 253 -10.94 -17.89 -3.27
#